data_1eadc100f08f8ba06083a9369f66624a
#
_entry.id   1eadc100f08f8ba06083a9369f66624a
#
_cell.length_a   1.000
_cell.length_b   1.000
_cell.length_c   1.000
_cell.angle_alpha   90.00
_cell.angle_beta   90.00
_cell.angle_gamma   90.00
#
_symmetry.space_group_name_H-M   'P 1'
#
loop_
_entity.id
_entity.type
_entity.pdbx_description
1 polymer ?
#
loop_
_entity_poly.entity_id
_entity_poly.type
_entity_poly.pdbx_seq_one_letter_code
_entity_poly.pdbx_strand_id
1 'polypeptide(L)'
;MIIDGHADISGYLIRQKQQGRLSALEDDLLADLQAGGITGVVNAVYLSEDELADPKKSALAQIKEIKHQVELSQRVELVTSAHQFEAAYKRDLIGLFLS
;
A
#
# COMPACT_ATOMS: atom_id res chain seq x y z
N MET A 1 -6.08 -0.99 18.00
CA MET A 1 -5.05 -1.12 16.97
C MET A 1 -5.30 -2.41 16.19
N ILE A 2 -5.51 -2.29 14.90
CA ILE A 2 -5.72 -3.44 14.02
C ILE A 2 -4.70 -3.39 12.89
N ILE A 3 -3.98 -4.49 12.68
CA ILE A 3 -2.98 -4.61 11.63
C ILE A 3 -3.39 -5.72 10.68
N ASP A 4 -3.49 -5.39 9.39
CA ASP A 4 -3.67 -6.39 8.35
C ASP A 4 -2.30 -6.90 7.92
N GLY A 5 -2.02 -8.17 8.22
CA GLY A 5 -0.71 -8.78 7.98
C GLY A 5 -0.42 -9.16 6.54
N HIS A 6 -1.40 -9.08 5.66
CA HIS A 6 -1.22 -9.43 4.25
C HIS A 6 -2.28 -8.75 3.39
N ALA A 7 -1.87 -7.76 2.61
CA ALA A 7 -2.76 -7.07 1.68
C ALA A 7 -2.04 -6.86 0.34
N ASP A 8 -2.72 -7.15 -0.75
CA ASP A 8 -2.16 -7.05 -2.10
C ASP A 8 -2.47 -5.66 -2.71
N ILE A 9 -2.16 -4.60 -1.96
CA ILE A 9 -2.49 -3.23 -2.35
C ILE A 9 -1.75 -2.81 -3.60
N SER A 10 -0.44 -3.04 -3.66
CA SER A 10 0.39 -2.58 -4.77
C SER A 10 -0.06 -3.16 -6.11
N GLY A 11 -0.46 -4.43 -6.14
CA GLY A 11 -1.00 -5.05 -7.34
C GLY A 11 -2.30 -4.39 -7.80
N TYR A 12 -3.18 -4.08 -6.85
CA TYR A 12 -4.42 -3.36 -7.15
C TYR A 12 -4.13 -1.98 -7.75
N LEU A 13 -3.18 -1.24 -7.18
CA LEU A 13 -2.83 0.09 -7.65
C LEU A 13 -2.29 0.07 -9.08
N ILE A 14 -1.46 -0.93 -9.42
CA ILE A 14 -0.94 -1.10 -10.78
C ILE A 14 -2.07 -1.38 -11.77
N ARG A 15 -2.99 -2.27 -11.42
CA ARG A 15 -4.13 -2.58 -12.31
C ARG A 15 -5.01 -1.37 -12.55
N GLN A 16 -5.25 -0.57 -11.51
CA GLN A 16 -6.04 0.65 -11.65
C GLN A 16 -5.32 1.71 -12.48
N LYS A 17 -4.00 1.83 -12.32
CA LYS A 17 -3.20 2.74 -13.12
C LYS A 17 -3.28 2.39 -14.61
N GLN A 18 -3.25 1.11 -14.94
CA GLN A 18 -3.41 0.65 -16.32
C GLN A 18 -4.75 1.04 -16.92
N GLN A 19 -5.75 1.29 -16.08
CA GLN A 19 -7.08 1.76 -16.50
C GLN A 19 -7.22 3.28 -16.40
N GLY A 20 -6.12 3.99 -16.17
CA GLY A 20 -6.12 5.46 -16.07
C GLY A 20 -6.45 6.02 -14.69
N ARG A 21 -6.55 5.17 -13.66
CA ARG A 21 -6.88 5.60 -12.31
C ARG A 21 -5.60 5.71 -11.47
N LEU A 22 -5.20 6.95 -11.19
CA LEU A 22 -3.88 7.25 -10.61
C LEU A 22 -3.87 7.43 -9.10
N SER A 23 -5.03 7.44 -8.46
CA SER A 23 -5.18 7.72 -7.03
C SER A 23 -6.07 6.68 -6.34
N ALA A 24 -5.95 5.41 -6.73
CA ALA A 24 -6.83 4.36 -6.22
C ALA A 24 -6.65 4.12 -4.71
N LEU A 25 -5.46 4.38 -4.15
CA LEU A 25 -5.25 4.28 -2.71
C LEU A 25 -6.18 5.25 -1.96
N GLU A 26 -6.19 6.51 -2.34
CA GLU A 26 -7.04 7.52 -1.72
C GLU A 26 -8.52 7.31 -2.06
N ASP A 27 -8.82 6.99 -3.32
CA ASP A 27 -10.19 6.97 -3.81
C ASP A 27 -10.93 5.69 -3.42
N ASP A 28 -10.24 4.54 -3.41
CA ASP A 28 -10.90 3.25 -3.23
C ASP A 28 -10.62 2.61 -1.86
N LEU A 29 -9.36 2.66 -1.39
CA LEU A 29 -8.92 1.81 -0.29
C LEU A 29 -8.91 2.52 1.07
N LEU A 30 -8.60 3.81 1.07
CA LEU A 30 -8.42 4.55 2.32
C LEU A 30 -9.69 4.55 3.19
N ALA A 31 -10.84 4.78 2.58
CA ALA A 31 -12.11 4.81 3.32
C ALA A 31 -12.42 3.45 3.94
N ASP A 32 -12.14 2.37 3.23
CA ASP A 32 -12.36 1.01 3.73
C ASP A 32 -11.42 0.67 4.90
N LEU A 33 -10.16 1.07 4.79
CA LEU A 33 -9.20 0.87 5.87
C LEU A 33 -9.62 1.63 7.13
N GLN A 34 -10.05 2.87 6.95
CA GLN A 34 -10.52 3.69 8.08
C GLN A 34 -11.81 3.13 8.69
N ALA A 35 -12.74 2.70 7.86
CA ALA A 35 -14.00 2.13 8.32
C ALA A 35 -13.78 0.82 9.11
N GLY A 36 -12.77 0.04 8.72
CA GLY A 36 -12.40 -1.18 9.43
C GLY A 36 -11.56 -0.95 10.67
N GLY A 37 -11.18 0.29 10.97
CA GLY A 37 -10.31 0.60 12.10
C GLY A 37 -8.87 0.10 11.92
N ILE A 38 -8.44 -0.09 10.68
CA ILE A 38 -7.11 -0.61 10.37
C ILE A 38 -6.08 0.51 10.52
N THR A 39 -5.07 0.27 11.35
CA THR A 39 -4.02 1.23 11.65
C THR A 39 -2.66 0.84 11.09
N GLY A 40 -2.52 -0.42 10.67
CA GLY A 40 -1.31 -0.90 10.04
C GLY A 40 -1.62 -1.91 8.96
N VAL A 41 -0.85 -1.87 7.87
CA VAL A 41 -1.01 -2.79 6.74
C VAL A 41 0.36 -3.29 6.31
N VAL A 42 0.48 -4.59 6.07
CA VAL A 42 1.65 -5.16 5.43
C VAL A 42 1.28 -5.42 3.97
N ASN A 43 1.84 -4.63 3.06
CA ASN A 43 1.62 -4.83 1.63
C ASN A 43 2.48 -5.96 1.13
N ALA A 44 1.87 -6.95 0.50
CA ALA A 44 2.56 -8.04 -0.15
C ALA A 44 2.64 -7.77 -1.65
N VAL A 45 3.83 -7.94 -2.22
CA VAL A 45 4.02 -7.88 -3.67
C VAL A 45 3.71 -9.26 -4.23
N TYR A 46 2.60 -9.36 -4.95
CA TYR A 46 2.16 -10.59 -5.60
C TYR A 46 2.17 -10.38 -7.11
N LEU A 47 2.72 -11.35 -7.83
CA LEU A 47 2.80 -11.29 -9.28
C LEU A 47 1.79 -12.28 -9.89
N SER A 48 0.96 -11.79 -10.81
CA SER A 48 0.08 -12.64 -11.61
C SER A 48 0.89 -13.37 -12.70
N GLU A 49 0.27 -14.34 -13.36
CA GLU A 49 0.93 -15.10 -14.44
C GLU A 49 1.53 -14.16 -15.50
N ASP A 50 0.80 -13.15 -15.91
CA ASP A 50 1.27 -12.18 -16.90
C ASP A 50 2.53 -11.45 -16.45
N GLU A 51 2.61 -11.15 -15.16
CA GLU A 51 3.72 -10.40 -14.58
C GLU A 51 4.97 -11.27 -14.42
N LEU A 52 4.83 -12.59 -14.43
CA LEU A 52 5.97 -13.50 -14.31
C LEU A 52 6.84 -13.54 -15.56
N ALA A 53 6.41 -12.95 -16.67
CA ALA A 53 7.24 -12.80 -17.87
C ALA A 53 8.49 -11.96 -17.59
N ASP A 54 8.37 -10.95 -16.74
CA ASP A 54 9.50 -10.14 -16.25
C ASP A 54 9.24 -9.81 -14.77
N PRO A 55 9.52 -10.77 -13.87
CA PRO A 55 9.11 -10.63 -12.47
C PRO A 55 9.78 -9.48 -11.74
N LYS A 56 11.05 -9.22 -12.03
CA LYS A 56 11.77 -8.12 -11.37
C LYS A 56 11.18 -6.76 -11.75
N LYS A 57 10.91 -6.56 -13.05
CA LYS A 57 10.32 -5.32 -13.54
C LYS A 57 8.93 -5.11 -12.96
N SER A 58 8.12 -6.16 -12.93
CA SER A 58 6.76 -6.10 -12.40
C SER A 58 6.74 -5.80 -10.90
N ALA A 59 7.61 -6.45 -10.12
CA ALA A 59 7.72 -6.20 -8.70
C ALA A 59 8.16 -4.77 -8.41
N LEU A 60 9.17 -4.28 -9.14
CA LEU A 60 9.65 -2.90 -8.97
C LEU A 60 8.58 -1.89 -9.34
N ALA A 61 7.78 -2.16 -10.37
CA ALA A 61 6.68 -1.28 -10.76
C ALA A 61 5.64 -1.18 -9.65
N GLN A 62 5.29 -2.29 -8.99
CA GLN A 62 4.36 -2.29 -7.87
C GLN A 62 4.91 -1.48 -6.69
N ILE A 63 6.16 -1.69 -6.33
CA ILE A 63 6.80 -0.97 -5.22
C ILE A 63 6.86 0.52 -5.50
N LYS A 64 7.24 0.89 -6.72
CA LYS A 64 7.33 2.29 -7.12
C LYS A 64 5.97 2.98 -7.06
N GLU A 65 4.92 2.31 -7.53
CA GLU A 65 3.58 2.89 -7.55
C GLU A 65 3.01 3.07 -6.15
N ILE A 66 3.17 2.08 -5.27
CA ILE A 66 2.65 2.21 -3.92
C ILE A 66 3.40 3.31 -3.14
N LYS A 67 4.71 3.40 -3.30
CA LYS A 67 5.48 4.49 -2.70
C LYS A 67 5.01 5.85 -3.18
N HIS A 68 4.77 5.98 -4.48
CA HIS A 68 4.31 7.23 -5.08
C HIS A 68 2.96 7.65 -4.49
N GLN A 69 2.01 6.74 -4.43
CA GLN A 69 0.68 7.07 -3.91
C GLN A 69 0.69 7.35 -2.41
N VAL A 70 1.52 6.63 -1.65
CA VAL A 70 1.67 6.90 -0.21
C VAL A 70 2.28 8.28 0.03
N GLU A 71 3.27 8.69 -0.77
CA GLU A 71 3.87 10.02 -0.66
C GLU A 71 2.84 11.13 -0.88
N LEU A 72 1.86 10.91 -1.75
CA LEU A 72 0.79 11.86 -2.01
C LEU A 72 -0.30 11.84 -0.94
N SER A 73 -0.35 10.80 -0.11
CA SER A 73 -1.37 10.66 0.91
C SER A 73 -1.00 11.41 2.18
N GLN A 74 -1.99 12.03 2.81
CA GLN A 74 -1.86 12.66 4.12
C GLN A 74 -2.29 11.73 5.26
N ARG A 75 -2.70 10.51 4.94
CA ARG A 75 -3.29 9.56 5.91
C ARG A 75 -2.50 8.26 6.04
N VAL A 76 -1.58 7.99 5.11
CA VAL A 76 -0.81 6.76 5.08
C VAL A 76 0.67 7.11 5.04
N GLU A 77 1.47 6.38 5.81
CA GLU A 77 2.91 6.59 5.86
C GLU A 77 3.63 5.26 5.72
N LEU A 78 4.69 5.23 4.89
CA LEU A 78 5.57 4.07 4.80
C LEU A 78 6.38 3.95 6.08
N VAL A 79 6.39 2.75 6.66
CA VAL A 79 7.14 2.47 7.88
C VAL A 79 8.01 1.23 7.67
N THR A 80 9.18 1.21 8.29
CA THR A 80 10.13 0.10 8.16
C THR A 80 10.47 -0.54 9.49
N SER A 81 9.93 -0.03 10.59
CA SER A 81 10.21 -0.53 11.93
C SER A 81 9.01 -0.35 12.84
N ALA A 82 9.00 -1.09 13.94
CA ALA A 82 7.97 -0.93 14.97
C ALA A 82 7.96 0.49 15.54
N HIS A 83 9.14 1.07 15.70
CA HIS A 83 9.26 2.44 16.22
C HIS A 83 8.60 3.46 15.28
N GLN A 84 8.86 3.33 13.98
CA GLN A 84 8.23 4.21 12.98
C GLN A 84 6.72 3.99 12.91
N PHE A 85 6.28 2.73 13.03
CA PHE A 85 4.85 2.43 13.04
C PHE A 85 4.17 3.09 14.25
N GLU A 86 4.76 2.99 15.43
CA GLU A 86 4.22 3.60 16.63
C GLU A 86 4.13 5.13 16.50
N ALA A 87 5.15 5.75 15.91
CA ALA A 87 5.15 7.19 15.67
C ALA A 87 4.03 7.58 14.70
N ALA A 88 3.80 6.83 13.64
CA ALA A 88 2.71 7.06 12.70
C ALA A 88 1.36 6.89 13.40
N TYR A 89 1.21 5.83 14.19
CA TYR A 89 -0.01 5.57 14.95
C TYR A 89 -0.38 6.74 15.86
N LYS A 90 0.61 7.31 16.58
CA LYS A 90 0.39 8.46 17.45
C LYS A 90 -0.03 9.71 16.70
N ARG A 91 0.32 9.80 15.42
CA ARG A 91 -0.06 10.92 14.55
C ARG A 91 -1.36 10.63 13.79
N ASP A 92 -2.04 9.56 14.13
CA ASP A 92 -3.31 9.13 13.51
C ASP A 92 -3.16 8.80 12.03
N LEU A 93 -2.00 8.25 11.65
CA LEU A 93 -1.71 7.80 10.30
C LEU A 93 -1.77 6.27 10.24
N ILE A 94 -2.09 5.76 9.06
CA ILE A 94 -2.01 4.32 8.80
C ILE A 94 -0.57 3.99 8.42
N GLY A 95 0.07 3.11 9.16
CA GLY A 95 1.42 2.65 8.85
C GLY A 95 1.40 1.54 7.82
N LEU A 96 2.14 1.70 6.73
CA LEU A 96 2.21 0.70 5.68
C LEU A 96 3.63 0.15 5.58
N PHE A 97 3.75 -1.17 5.78
CA PHE A 97 4.98 -1.91 5.62
C PHE A 97 5.01 -2.53 4.22
N LEU A 98 6.18 -2.51 3.58
CA LEU A 98 6.42 -3.27 2.35
C LEU A 98 7.06 -4.61 2.69
N SER A 99 6.48 -5.65 2.15
CA SER A 99 6.99 -7.01 2.31
C SER A 99 7.64 -7.51 1.03
#